data_fe001b5322465cb9d2a59466c00e27c7
#
_entry.id   fe001b5322465cb9d2a59466c00e27c7
#
_cell.length_a   1.000
_cell.length_b   1.000
_cell.length_c   1.000
_cell.angle_alpha   90.00
_cell.angle_beta   90.00
_cell.angle_gamma   90.00
#
_symmetry.space_group_name_H-M   'P 1'
#
loop_
_entity.id
_entity.type
_entity.pdbx_description
1 polymer ?
#
loop_
_entity_poly.entity_id
_entity_poly.type
_entity_poly.pdbx_seq_one_letter_code
_entity_poly.pdbx_strand_id
1 'polypeptide(L)'
;MTSVNQDFAPLAARMRPVTIAQYSGQEHLLGESKPLRKMLEAGHCHSMILWGPPGTGKTTLAELIAQYTNASVLRISAVTSGVKDIRAAMETAEDNARYNQRTLLFVDEVHRFNKSQQDAFLPFVESGVVTFIGATTENPSFELNKALLSRVRVYVLKTLEHDALSQLVNRALSDNEKGLGHRALGIEETARNALIDLSGGDARRLLTYLELAADFTSASEITISDVEHAVGEKVASYDNKGDTFYDLISAFHKSVRGSDPDAALYWYARILDGGGDALYVGRRLLAIASEDIGNADPRAMQLCINAWDTFHRVGPAEGERAIAQAAVYCALAAKSNAVYMAFNEAKALARKTSDAPVPMHLRNAPTSLMKDLGHGDGYRYAHNEPNAFAAGESYFPESLTDTRLYNPNERGLEKALKAKRDFLDSLNARSNNKR
;
A
#
# COMPACT_ATOMS: atom_id res chain seq x y z
N MET A 1 29.82 4.46 -23.73
CA MET A 1 28.40 4.08 -23.67
C MET A 1 28.03 3.59 -25.04
N THR A 2 27.90 2.28 -25.21
CA THR A 2 27.42 1.66 -26.46
C THR A 2 25.97 2.10 -26.65
N SER A 3 25.71 2.80 -27.76
CA SER A 3 24.33 3.08 -28.21
C SER A 3 23.67 1.72 -28.51
N VAL A 4 22.88 1.26 -27.54
CA VAL A 4 21.93 0.17 -27.79
C VAL A 4 20.99 0.69 -28.86
N ASN A 5 20.86 -0.03 -29.98
CA ASN A 5 19.97 0.29 -31.07
C ASN A 5 18.57 0.53 -30.48
N GLN A 6 18.04 1.74 -30.60
CA GLN A 6 16.77 2.12 -29.94
C GLN A 6 15.58 1.28 -30.46
N ASP A 7 15.73 0.67 -31.63
CA ASP A 7 14.71 -0.15 -32.28
C ASP A 7 14.37 -1.46 -31.52
N PHE A 8 15.25 -1.93 -30.62
CA PHE A 8 15.02 -3.17 -29.84
C PHE A 8 14.57 -2.90 -28.40
N ALA A 9 14.48 -1.64 -27.96
CA ALA A 9 14.05 -1.34 -26.61
C ALA A 9 12.52 -1.47 -26.52
N PRO A 10 11.98 -2.10 -25.45
CA PRO A 10 10.54 -2.21 -25.24
C PRO A 10 9.85 -0.83 -25.23
N LEU A 11 8.61 -0.75 -25.71
CA LEU A 11 7.82 0.48 -25.78
C LEU A 11 7.78 1.22 -24.43
N ALA A 12 7.64 0.48 -23.34
CA ALA A 12 7.66 1.03 -21.98
C ALA A 12 8.97 1.76 -21.63
N ALA A 13 10.10 1.35 -22.20
CA ALA A 13 11.38 2.01 -22.01
C ALA A 13 11.54 3.23 -22.94
N ARG A 14 11.13 3.11 -24.20
CA ARG A 14 11.18 4.19 -25.19
C ARG A 14 10.28 5.37 -24.83
N MET A 15 9.08 5.08 -24.32
CA MET A 15 8.05 6.06 -23.96
C MET A 15 8.29 6.76 -22.61
N ARG A 16 9.43 6.52 -21.94
CA ARG A 16 9.74 7.23 -20.71
C ARG A 16 9.73 8.76 -20.92
N PRO A 17 8.98 9.52 -20.13
CA PRO A 17 8.94 10.96 -20.21
C PRO A 17 10.32 11.58 -19.93
N VAL A 18 10.66 12.58 -20.70
CA VAL A 18 11.88 13.39 -20.53
C VAL A 18 11.57 14.79 -20.01
N THR A 19 10.30 15.14 -19.84
CA THR A 19 9.84 16.39 -19.24
C THR A 19 8.68 16.13 -18.29
N ILE A 20 8.44 17.06 -17.33
CA ILE A 20 7.29 16.95 -16.41
C ILE A 20 5.97 16.98 -17.20
N ALA A 21 5.89 17.74 -18.31
CA ALA A 21 4.70 17.80 -19.15
C ALA A 21 4.33 16.44 -19.80
N GLN A 22 5.33 15.60 -20.04
CA GLN A 22 5.13 14.23 -20.57
C GLN A 22 4.83 13.20 -19.47
N TYR A 23 4.96 13.58 -18.21
CA TYR A 23 4.76 12.67 -17.09
C TYR A 23 3.27 12.55 -16.79
N SER A 24 2.68 11.40 -17.09
CA SER A 24 1.24 11.17 -16.93
C SER A 24 0.88 10.90 -15.47
N GLY A 25 -0.18 11.53 -14.97
CA GLY A 25 -0.70 11.37 -13.62
C GLY A 25 0.14 12.04 -12.53
N GLN A 26 -0.13 11.67 -11.28
CA GLN A 26 0.51 12.21 -10.06
C GLN A 26 0.28 13.73 -9.87
N GLU A 27 -0.87 14.25 -10.29
CA GLU A 27 -1.23 15.68 -10.20
C GLU A 27 -1.12 16.23 -8.77
N HIS A 28 -1.34 15.38 -7.77
CA HIS A 28 -1.20 15.75 -6.36
C HIS A 28 0.25 16.05 -5.94
N LEU A 29 1.25 15.61 -6.73
CA LEU A 29 2.68 15.86 -6.53
C LEU A 29 3.26 16.85 -7.55
N LEU A 30 2.88 16.72 -8.82
CA LEU A 30 3.50 17.39 -9.97
C LEU A 30 2.58 18.41 -10.65
N GLY A 31 1.35 18.64 -10.16
CA GLY A 31 0.47 19.70 -10.65
C GLY A 31 1.14 21.09 -10.57
N GLU A 32 0.71 22.07 -11.38
CA GLU A 32 1.36 23.39 -11.55
C GLU A 32 1.66 24.14 -10.26
N SER A 33 0.77 24.05 -9.26
CA SER A 33 0.93 24.74 -7.98
C SER A 33 1.71 23.96 -6.93
N LYS A 34 2.11 22.70 -7.23
CA LYS A 34 2.65 21.78 -6.22
C LYS A 34 4.11 22.07 -5.86
N PRO A 35 4.47 21.94 -4.58
CA PRO A 35 5.82 22.27 -4.11
C PRO A 35 6.93 21.46 -4.79
N LEU A 36 6.69 20.16 -5.06
CA LEU A 36 7.68 19.30 -5.71
C LEU A 36 8.00 19.81 -7.12
N ARG A 37 6.98 20.15 -7.93
CA ARG A 37 7.16 20.69 -9.26
C ARG A 37 7.93 22.01 -9.25
N LYS A 38 7.52 22.96 -8.40
CA LYS A 38 8.19 24.27 -8.28
C LYS A 38 9.67 24.13 -7.90
N MET A 39 9.96 23.19 -7.00
CA MET A 39 11.33 22.89 -6.58
C MET A 39 12.17 22.36 -7.76
N LEU A 40 11.62 21.44 -8.55
CA LEU A 40 12.32 20.88 -9.72
C LEU A 40 12.54 21.93 -10.80
N GLU A 41 11.53 22.73 -11.12
CA GLU A 41 11.64 23.84 -12.10
C GLU A 41 12.68 24.89 -11.67
N ALA A 42 12.91 25.06 -10.37
CA ALA A 42 13.96 25.89 -9.81
C ALA A 42 15.36 25.22 -9.78
N GLY A 43 15.50 23.98 -10.29
CA GLY A 43 16.75 23.24 -10.29
C GLY A 43 17.21 22.75 -8.91
N HIS A 44 16.29 22.64 -7.96
CA HIS A 44 16.57 22.19 -6.60
C HIS A 44 16.05 20.77 -6.38
N CYS A 45 16.72 20.05 -5.46
CA CYS A 45 16.27 18.73 -5.00
C CYS A 45 16.69 18.53 -3.55
N HIS A 46 15.94 17.72 -2.83
CA HIS A 46 16.27 17.23 -1.50
C HIS A 46 16.15 15.70 -1.47
N SER A 47 16.73 15.08 -0.47
CA SER A 47 16.66 13.63 -0.29
C SER A 47 15.22 13.18 -0.02
N MET A 48 14.79 12.11 -0.71
CA MET A 48 13.41 11.66 -0.68
C MET A 48 13.25 10.15 -0.85
N ILE A 49 12.10 9.66 -0.43
CA ILE A 49 11.59 8.32 -0.74
C ILE A 49 10.38 8.45 -1.67
N LEU A 50 10.40 7.73 -2.77
CA LEU A 50 9.28 7.58 -3.70
C LEU A 50 8.59 6.24 -3.38
N TRP A 51 7.43 6.30 -2.74
CA TRP A 51 6.68 5.13 -2.32
C TRP A 51 5.40 4.98 -3.12
N GLY A 52 5.13 3.79 -3.63
CA GLY A 52 3.89 3.49 -4.34
C GLY A 52 3.95 2.17 -5.11
N PRO A 53 2.82 1.72 -5.68
CA PRO A 53 2.71 0.49 -6.45
C PRO A 53 3.69 0.41 -7.64
N PRO A 54 3.92 -0.78 -8.21
CA PRO A 54 4.69 -0.93 -9.44
C PRO A 54 4.10 -0.08 -10.58
N GLY A 55 4.92 0.31 -11.55
CA GLY A 55 4.50 1.01 -12.77
C GLY A 55 3.97 2.43 -12.60
N THR A 56 3.99 3.01 -11.38
CA THR A 56 3.52 4.38 -11.10
C THR A 56 4.52 5.48 -11.46
N GLY A 57 5.69 5.11 -12.02
CA GLY A 57 6.67 6.07 -12.52
C GLY A 57 7.77 6.46 -11.53
N LYS A 58 8.00 5.76 -10.41
CA LYS A 58 9.04 6.09 -9.42
C LYS A 58 10.44 6.29 -10.04
N THR A 59 10.92 5.32 -10.80
CA THR A 59 12.21 5.38 -11.49
C THR A 59 12.26 6.53 -12.49
N THR A 60 11.18 6.71 -13.23
CA THR A 60 11.04 7.79 -14.22
C THR A 60 11.08 9.18 -13.55
N LEU A 61 10.41 9.33 -12.41
CA LEU A 61 10.45 10.58 -11.65
C LEU A 61 11.86 10.88 -11.15
N ALA A 62 12.59 9.88 -10.67
CA ALA A 62 13.98 10.04 -10.27
C ALA A 62 14.89 10.49 -11.43
N GLU A 63 14.68 9.95 -12.63
CA GLU A 63 15.41 10.36 -13.85
C GLU A 63 15.08 11.81 -14.24
N LEU A 64 13.81 12.22 -14.19
CA LEU A 64 13.42 13.61 -14.41
C LEU A 64 14.05 14.55 -13.39
N ILE A 65 14.02 14.21 -12.10
CA ILE A 65 14.66 15.00 -11.04
C ILE A 65 16.13 15.24 -11.36
N ALA A 66 16.84 14.20 -11.80
CA ALA A 66 18.24 14.31 -12.15
C ALA A 66 18.49 15.27 -13.32
N GLN A 67 17.65 15.23 -14.34
CA GLN A 67 17.73 16.13 -15.50
C GLN A 67 17.49 17.59 -15.10
N TYR A 68 16.42 17.84 -14.32
CA TYR A 68 16.08 19.21 -13.89
C TYR A 68 17.12 19.81 -12.95
N THR A 69 17.86 18.98 -12.19
CA THR A 69 18.87 19.44 -11.23
C THR A 69 20.29 19.45 -11.79
N ASN A 70 20.49 19.01 -13.03
CA ASN A 70 21.81 18.84 -13.67
C ASN A 70 22.79 18.02 -12.79
N ALA A 71 22.29 16.98 -12.13
CA ALA A 71 23.06 16.15 -11.25
C ALA A 71 23.61 14.90 -11.96
N SER A 72 24.80 14.45 -11.57
CA SER A 72 25.32 13.13 -11.94
C SER A 72 24.49 12.04 -11.24
N VAL A 73 24.03 11.03 -11.97
CA VAL A 73 23.18 9.97 -11.42
C VAL A 73 23.96 8.71 -11.18
N LEU A 74 24.03 8.30 -9.92
CA LEU A 74 24.50 6.98 -9.53
C LEU A 74 23.29 6.09 -9.23
N ARG A 75 23.23 4.92 -9.85
CA ARG A 75 22.12 3.96 -9.69
C ARG A 75 22.57 2.74 -8.95
N ILE A 76 21.85 2.39 -7.89
CA ILE A 76 22.05 1.16 -7.11
C ILE A 76 20.72 0.41 -7.09
N SER A 77 20.77 -0.89 -7.36
CA SER A 77 19.62 -1.78 -7.18
C SER A 77 19.82 -2.58 -5.90
N ALA A 78 18.92 -2.44 -4.93
CA ALA A 78 19.03 -3.18 -3.68
C ALA A 78 18.86 -4.71 -3.86
N VAL A 79 18.42 -5.15 -5.05
CA VAL A 79 18.30 -6.57 -5.40
C VAL A 79 19.65 -7.19 -5.75
N THR A 80 20.52 -6.44 -6.45
CA THR A 80 21.78 -6.96 -7.03
C THR A 80 23.03 -6.38 -6.40
N SER A 81 22.93 -5.27 -5.65
CA SER A 81 24.08 -4.53 -5.13
C SER A 81 24.34 -4.83 -3.65
N GLY A 82 25.60 -4.89 -3.30
CA GLY A 82 26.11 -5.10 -1.93
C GLY A 82 26.79 -3.87 -1.33
N VAL A 83 27.36 -4.04 -0.14
CA VAL A 83 28.09 -2.97 0.58
C VAL A 83 29.25 -2.41 -0.23
N LYS A 84 29.90 -3.25 -1.09
CA LYS A 84 30.99 -2.81 -1.95
C LYS A 84 30.51 -1.80 -2.99
N ASP A 85 29.35 -2.04 -3.59
CA ASP A 85 28.78 -1.16 -4.61
C ASP A 85 28.35 0.17 -4.00
N ILE A 86 27.80 0.12 -2.77
CA ILE A 86 27.46 1.33 -2.01
C ILE A 86 28.73 2.17 -1.78
N ARG A 87 29.84 1.56 -1.32
CA ARG A 87 31.08 2.28 -1.08
C ARG A 87 31.66 2.90 -2.35
N ALA A 88 31.71 2.13 -3.45
CA ALA A 88 32.18 2.63 -4.74
C ALA A 88 31.35 3.82 -5.25
N ALA A 89 30.03 3.77 -5.06
CA ALA A 89 29.13 4.89 -5.40
C ALA A 89 29.42 6.13 -4.52
N MET A 90 29.73 5.92 -3.24
CA MET A 90 30.06 7.02 -2.33
C MET A 90 31.40 7.66 -2.68
N GLU A 91 32.42 6.88 -2.98
CA GLU A 91 33.72 7.37 -3.47
C GLU A 91 33.55 8.22 -4.75
N THR A 92 32.74 7.71 -5.69
CA THR A 92 32.42 8.48 -6.91
C THR A 92 31.69 9.80 -6.60
N ALA A 93 30.77 9.79 -5.61
CA ALA A 93 30.06 10.99 -5.21
C ALA A 93 30.97 12.03 -4.53
N GLU A 94 31.93 11.57 -3.72
CA GLU A 94 32.94 12.45 -3.12
C GLU A 94 33.86 13.08 -4.18
N ASP A 95 34.25 12.31 -5.18
CA ASP A 95 35.04 12.82 -6.30
C ASP A 95 34.24 13.87 -7.11
N ASN A 96 32.99 13.60 -7.42
CA ASN A 96 32.11 14.57 -8.06
C ASN A 96 32.00 15.87 -7.24
N ALA A 97 31.86 15.76 -5.92
CA ALA A 97 31.76 16.91 -5.02
C ALA A 97 33.03 17.80 -5.06
N ARG A 98 34.24 17.20 -5.20
CA ARG A 98 35.50 17.94 -5.39
C ARG A 98 35.51 18.80 -6.65
N TYR A 99 34.77 18.39 -7.69
CA TYR A 99 34.61 19.15 -8.94
C TYR A 99 33.32 19.99 -8.94
N ASN A 100 32.71 20.21 -7.77
CA ASN A 100 31.46 20.99 -7.61
C ASN A 100 30.28 20.43 -8.43
N GLN A 101 30.31 19.10 -8.70
CA GLN A 101 29.24 18.40 -9.40
C GLN A 101 28.30 17.72 -8.38
N ARG A 102 27.03 18.05 -8.44
CA ARG A 102 25.99 17.40 -7.61
C ARG A 102 25.83 15.93 -7.99
N THR A 103 25.68 15.07 -7.00
CA THR A 103 25.39 13.64 -7.21
C THR A 103 24.02 13.28 -6.66
N LEU A 104 23.19 12.69 -7.50
CA LEU A 104 21.93 12.07 -7.13
C LEU A 104 22.15 10.56 -7.02
N LEU A 105 21.94 10.01 -5.85
CA LEU A 105 21.99 8.58 -5.62
C LEU A 105 20.58 8.01 -5.70
N PHE A 106 20.28 7.28 -6.76
CA PHE A 106 19.02 6.56 -6.92
C PHE A 106 19.16 5.13 -6.46
N VAL A 107 18.34 4.72 -5.49
CA VAL A 107 18.31 3.35 -4.94
C VAL A 107 16.95 2.75 -5.23
N ASP A 108 16.91 1.77 -6.14
CA ASP A 108 15.68 1.04 -6.47
C ASP A 108 15.46 -0.10 -5.47
N GLU A 109 14.18 -0.31 -5.09
CA GLU A 109 13.73 -1.30 -4.10
C GLU A 109 14.49 -1.19 -2.76
N VAL A 110 14.65 0.03 -2.25
CA VAL A 110 15.48 0.34 -1.08
C VAL A 110 15.11 -0.47 0.18
N HIS A 111 13.87 -0.96 0.28
CA HIS A 111 13.40 -1.82 1.38
C HIS A 111 14.14 -3.18 1.44
N ARG A 112 14.78 -3.62 0.36
CA ARG A 112 15.57 -4.87 0.33
C ARG A 112 16.94 -4.74 0.98
N PHE A 113 17.40 -3.54 1.25
CA PHE A 113 18.62 -3.33 2.03
C PHE A 113 18.37 -3.57 3.51
N ASN A 114 19.27 -4.32 4.15
CA ASN A 114 19.24 -4.48 5.60
C ASN A 114 19.64 -3.16 6.32
N LYS A 115 19.43 -3.12 7.63
CA LYS A 115 19.68 -1.91 8.42
C LYS A 115 21.12 -1.38 8.29
N SER A 116 22.12 -2.26 8.28
CA SER A 116 23.53 -1.87 8.14
C SER A 116 23.84 -1.25 6.77
N GLN A 117 23.18 -1.76 5.71
CA GLN A 117 23.29 -1.18 4.37
C GLN A 117 22.59 0.18 4.27
N GLN A 118 21.42 0.33 4.92
CA GLN A 118 20.74 1.61 5.00
C GLN A 118 21.56 2.64 5.80
N ASP A 119 22.20 2.23 6.89
CA ASP A 119 23.06 3.10 7.69
C ASP A 119 24.29 3.59 6.91
N ALA A 120 24.77 2.82 5.95
CA ALA A 120 25.92 3.19 5.12
C ALA A 120 25.71 4.45 4.28
N PHE A 121 24.46 4.83 3.98
CA PHE A 121 24.12 6.06 3.25
C PHE A 121 24.12 7.31 4.15
N LEU A 122 23.87 7.15 5.45
CA LEU A 122 23.57 8.27 6.35
C LEU A 122 24.64 9.37 6.38
N PRO A 123 25.95 9.07 6.49
CA PRO A 123 26.98 10.10 6.52
C PRO A 123 26.99 10.98 5.27
N PHE A 124 26.73 10.39 4.11
CA PHE A 124 26.78 11.07 2.81
C PHE A 124 25.51 11.88 2.52
N VAL A 125 24.37 11.43 3.05
CA VAL A 125 23.11 12.19 3.03
C VAL A 125 23.18 13.39 3.98
N GLU A 126 23.76 13.20 5.17
CA GLU A 126 23.94 14.26 6.17
C GLU A 126 24.91 15.33 5.72
N SER A 127 26.02 14.94 5.12
CA SER A 127 27.03 15.88 4.60
C SER A 127 26.60 16.60 3.31
N GLY A 128 25.53 16.13 2.67
CA GLY A 128 25.05 16.66 1.39
C GLY A 128 25.90 16.26 0.18
N VAL A 129 26.83 15.32 0.33
CA VAL A 129 27.64 14.75 -0.77
C VAL A 129 26.73 14.09 -1.79
N VAL A 130 25.65 13.44 -1.34
CA VAL A 130 24.64 12.88 -2.22
C VAL A 130 23.24 13.43 -1.89
N THR A 131 22.45 13.65 -2.91
CA THR A 131 20.99 13.75 -2.78
C THR A 131 20.42 12.35 -2.96
N PHE A 132 19.81 11.81 -1.92
CA PHE A 132 19.33 10.43 -1.90
C PHE A 132 17.88 10.34 -2.42
N ILE A 133 17.63 9.48 -3.39
CA ILE A 133 16.27 9.13 -3.84
C ILE A 133 16.11 7.62 -3.74
N GLY A 134 15.33 7.17 -2.76
CA GLY A 134 14.95 5.76 -2.64
C GLY A 134 13.60 5.49 -3.28
N ALA A 135 13.48 4.42 -4.06
CA ALA A 135 12.19 3.92 -4.55
C ALA A 135 11.81 2.64 -3.81
N THR A 136 10.53 2.50 -3.48
CA THR A 136 10.01 1.32 -2.80
C THR A 136 8.54 1.09 -3.12
N THR A 137 8.13 -0.18 -3.15
CA THR A 137 6.74 -0.61 -3.19
C THR A 137 6.18 -0.87 -1.80
N GLU A 138 7.04 -1.11 -0.81
CA GLU A 138 6.67 -1.41 0.57
C GLU A 138 6.55 -0.14 1.43
N ASN A 139 5.80 -0.23 2.54
CA ASN A 139 5.60 0.92 3.41
C ASN A 139 6.93 1.32 4.11
N PRO A 140 7.46 2.53 3.79
CA PRO A 140 8.76 2.96 4.31
C PRO A 140 8.82 3.02 5.85
N SER A 141 7.70 3.22 6.52
CA SER A 141 7.65 3.31 7.99
C SER A 141 7.97 1.98 8.69
N PHE A 142 7.81 0.86 8.00
CA PHE A 142 8.13 -0.47 8.53
C PHE A 142 9.49 -0.97 8.05
N GLU A 143 9.87 -0.65 6.83
CA GLU A 143 11.03 -1.22 6.15
C GLU A 143 12.29 -0.39 6.28
N LEU A 144 12.18 0.92 6.44
CA LEU A 144 13.34 1.79 6.54
C LEU A 144 13.65 2.17 7.98
N ASN A 145 14.94 2.36 8.27
CA ASN A 145 15.36 2.78 9.58
C ASN A 145 14.95 4.24 9.88
N LYS A 146 14.72 4.53 11.16
CA LYS A 146 14.28 5.86 11.61
C LYS A 146 15.30 6.96 11.31
N ALA A 147 16.57 6.61 11.29
CA ALA A 147 17.66 7.56 11.01
C ALA A 147 17.60 8.04 9.55
N LEU A 148 17.35 7.15 8.59
CA LEU A 148 17.15 7.52 7.20
C LEU A 148 15.85 8.32 7.02
N LEU A 149 14.73 7.84 7.61
CA LEU A 149 13.43 8.52 7.49
C LEU A 149 13.42 9.94 8.05
N SER A 150 14.22 10.24 9.07
CA SER A 150 14.32 11.60 9.62
C SER A 150 15.05 12.59 8.71
N ARG A 151 15.73 12.12 7.67
CA ARG A 151 16.56 12.92 6.73
C ARG A 151 16.00 13.01 5.32
N VAL A 152 14.91 12.28 5.06
CA VAL A 152 14.28 12.22 3.74
C VAL A 152 12.81 12.59 3.82
N ARG A 153 12.26 13.11 2.74
CA ARG A 153 10.81 13.34 2.62
C ARG A 153 10.16 12.21 1.86
N VAL A 154 9.08 11.65 2.38
CA VAL A 154 8.33 10.59 1.70
C VAL A 154 7.28 11.21 0.77
N TYR A 155 7.31 10.81 -0.50
CA TYR A 155 6.31 11.12 -1.52
C TYR A 155 5.57 9.87 -1.92
N VAL A 156 4.24 9.91 -1.81
CA VAL A 156 3.38 8.77 -2.13
C VAL A 156 2.90 8.90 -3.57
N LEU A 157 3.33 7.96 -4.43
CA LEU A 157 2.82 7.83 -5.79
C LEU A 157 1.59 6.90 -5.77
N LYS A 158 0.55 7.32 -6.45
CA LYS A 158 -0.70 6.56 -6.58
C LYS A 158 -0.70 5.78 -7.88
N THR A 159 -1.52 4.73 -7.96
CA THR A 159 -1.88 4.09 -9.24
C THR A 159 -2.37 5.14 -10.22
N LEU A 160 -2.07 4.94 -11.51
CA LEU A 160 -2.53 5.87 -12.53
C LEU A 160 -4.03 5.69 -12.77
N GLU A 161 -4.74 6.81 -12.85
CA GLU A 161 -6.16 6.84 -13.14
C GLU A 161 -6.41 6.62 -14.64
N HIS A 162 -7.62 6.24 -15.00
CA HIS A 162 -8.04 5.92 -16.36
C HIS A 162 -7.64 6.99 -17.39
N ASP A 163 -7.87 8.26 -17.08
CA ASP A 163 -7.57 9.37 -17.99
C ASP A 163 -6.07 9.49 -18.27
N ALA A 164 -5.23 9.32 -17.25
CA ALA A 164 -3.77 9.36 -17.40
C ALA A 164 -3.25 8.20 -18.25
N LEU A 165 -3.83 7.01 -18.10
CA LEU A 165 -3.50 5.83 -18.90
C LEU A 165 -4.00 5.98 -20.34
N SER A 166 -5.19 6.53 -20.55
CA SER A 166 -5.73 6.82 -21.89
C SER A 166 -4.86 7.83 -22.63
N GLN A 167 -4.41 8.90 -21.97
CA GLN A 167 -3.45 9.84 -22.54
C GLN A 167 -2.12 9.16 -22.91
N LEU A 168 -1.64 8.21 -22.10
CA LEU A 168 -0.43 7.46 -22.35
C LEU A 168 -0.57 6.58 -23.60
N VAL A 169 -1.72 5.90 -23.78
CA VAL A 169 -2.04 5.11 -25.00
C VAL A 169 -2.04 6.02 -26.23
N ASN A 170 -2.74 7.17 -26.16
CA ASN A 170 -2.80 8.11 -27.28
C ASN A 170 -1.41 8.62 -27.66
N ARG A 171 -0.58 8.97 -26.68
CA ARG A 171 0.80 9.40 -26.94
C ARG A 171 1.62 8.27 -27.56
N ALA A 172 1.49 7.03 -27.07
CA ALA A 172 2.22 5.90 -27.61
C ALA A 172 1.84 5.58 -29.07
N LEU A 173 0.57 5.75 -29.43
CA LEU A 173 0.09 5.53 -30.81
C LEU A 173 0.41 6.70 -31.77
N SER A 174 0.60 7.92 -31.26
CA SER A 174 0.88 9.11 -32.07
C SER A 174 2.36 9.46 -32.22
N ASP A 175 3.22 9.01 -31.31
CA ASP A 175 4.66 9.34 -31.33
C ASP A 175 5.39 8.49 -32.37
N ASN A 176 5.91 9.12 -33.43
CA ASN A 176 6.61 8.45 -34.53
C ASN A 176 8.04 8.02 -34.20
N GLU A 177 8.68 8.66 -33.21
CA GLU A 177 10.08 8.41 -32.86
C GLU A 177 10.22 7.36 -31.76
N LYS A 178 9.42 7.49 -30.70
CA LYS A 178 9.53 6.65 -29.51
C LYS A 178 8.37 5.67 -29.36
N GLY A 179 7.24 5.98 -29.97
CA GLY A 179 6.02 5.19 -29.90
C GLY A 179 5.80 4.27 -31.10
N LEU A 180 4.54 4.05 -31.37
CA LEU A 180 4.03 3.22 -32.49
C LEU A 180 3.46 4.07 -33.62
N GLY A 181 3.63 5.40 -33.59
CA GLY A 181 3.06 6.30 -34.60
C GLY A 181 3.45 5.99 -36.02
N HIS A 182 4.68 5.49 -36.26
CA HIS A 182 5.17 5.03 -37.56
C HIS A 182 4.35 3.86 -38.16
N ARG A 183 3.60 3.12 -37.33
CA ARG A 183 2.72 2.02 -37.76
C ARG A 183 1.32 2.50 -38.18
N ALA A 184 0.99 3.77 -37.93
CA ALA A 184 -0.31 4.41 -38.21
C ALA A 184 -1.52 3.59 -37.75
N LEU A 185 -1.44 3.00 -36.54
CA LEU A 185 -2.46 2.16 -35.96
C LEU A 185 -3.48 3.00 -35.19
N GLY A 186 -4.79 2.73 -35.44
CA GLY A 186 -5.89 3.11 -34.55
C GLY A 186 -6.03 2.11 -33.39
N ILE A 187 -6.98 2.39 -32.52
CA ILE A 187 -7.41 1.47 -31.45
C ILE A 187 -8.90 1.63 -31.20
N GLU A 188 -9.64 0.53 -31.19
CA GLU A 188 -11.05 0.50 -30.79
C GLU A 188 -11.19 0.96 -29.34
N GLU A 189 -12.27 1.65 -29.02
CA GLU A 189 -12.52 2.14 -27.65
C GLU A 189 -12.64 0.98 -26.64
N THR A 190 -13.27 -0.12 -27.04
CA THR A 190 -13.36 -1.36 -26.25
C THR A 190 -11.99 -1.96 -25.96
N ALA A 191 -11.10 -2.02 -26.96
CA ALA A 191 -9.74 -2.51 -26.81
C ALA A 191 -8.90 -1.60 -25.90
N ARG A 192 -9.06 -0.27 -26.05
CA ARG A 192 -8.40 0.73 -25.19
C ARG A 192 -8.78 0.55 -23.73
N ASN A 193 -10.08 0.50 -23.45
CA ASN A 193 -10.59 0.34 -22.10
C ASN A 193 -10.11 -0.98 -21.46
N ALA A 194 -10.14 -2.07 -22.24
CA ALA A 194 -9.63 -3.36 -21.79
C ALA A 194 -8.14 -3.32 -21.42
N LEU A 195 -7.29 -2.68 -22.25
CA LEU A 195 -5.87 -2.50 -21.94
C LEU A 195 -5.64 -1.72 -20.65
N ILE A 196 -6.43 -0.64 -20.44
CA ILE A 196 -6.35 0.22 -19.26
C ILE A 196 -6.73 -0.59 -18.01
N ASP A 197 -7.85 -1.31 -18.05
CA ASP A 197 -8.34 -2.11 -16.94
C ASP A 197 -7.37 -3.24 -16.57
N LEU A 198 -6.90 -3.98 -17.57
CA LEU A 198 -5.93 -5.06 -17.38
C LEU A 198 -4.57 -4.59 -16.86
N SER A 199 -4.22 -3.32 -17.12
CA SER A 199 -2.99 -2.74 -16.58
C SER A 199 -3.05 -2.54 -15.06
N GLY A 200 -4.23 -2.40 -14.47
CA GLY A 200 -4.43 -2.16 -13.03
C GLY A 200 -3.76 -0.87 -12.53
N GLY A 201 -3.63 0.15 -13.37
CA GLY A 201 -2.96 1.41 -13.03
C GLY A 201 -1.44 1.40 -13.20
N ASP A 202 -0.87 0.34 -13.79
CA ASP A 202 0.56 0.18 -14.08
C ASP A 202 0.88 0.58 -15.52
N ALA A 203 1.55 1.74 -15.70
CA ALA A 203 1.94 2.25 -17.02
C ALA A 203 2.88 1.32 -17.78
N ARG A 204 3.76 0.59 -17.10
CA ARG A 204 4.70 -0.35 -17.74
C ARG A 204 3.93 -1.52 -18.32
N ARG A 205 3.01 -2.09 -17.55
CA ARG A 205 2.15 -3.20 -18.00
C ARG A 205 1.27 -2.75 -19.16
N LEU A 206 0.64 -1.57 -19.08
CA LEU A 206 -0.16 -1.00 -20.16
C LEU A 206 0.60 -0.93 -21.47
N LEU A 207 1.80 -0.33 -21.46
CA LEU A 207 2.62 -0.16 -22.67
C LEU A 207 3.14 -1.49 -23.20
N THR A 208 3.43 -2.47 -22.35
CA THR A 208 3.81 -3.81 -22.77
C THR A 208 2.65 -4.52 -23.47
N TYR A 209 1.44 -4.45 -22.92
CA TYR A 209 0.26 -5.04 -23.54
C TYR A 209 -0.12 -4.34 -24.85
N LEU A 210 0.00 -3.01 -24.90
CA LEU A 210 -0.24 -2.24 -26.12
C LEU A 210 0.77 -2.62 -27.23
N GLU A 211 2.06 -2.78 -26.92
CA GLU A 211 3.09 -3.21 -27.86
C GLU A 211 2.78 -4.59 -28.42
N LEU A 212 2.46 -5.56 -27.53
CA LEU A 212 2.09 -6.90 -27.94
C LEU A 212 0.80 -6.92 -28.80
N ALA A 213 -0.25 -6.19 -28.40
CA ALA A 213 -1.48 -6.10 -29.18
C ALA A 213 -1.23 -5.50 -30.57
N ALA A 214 -0.38 -4.47 -30.65
CA ALA A 214 0.03 -3.90 -31.91
C ALA A 214 0.83 -4.90 -32.78
N ASP A 215 1.57 -5.82 -32.18
CA ASP A 215 2.32 -6.84 -32.92
C ASP A 215 1.41 -7.97 -33.44
N PHE A 216 0.30 -8.23 -32.77
CA PHE A 216 -0.68 -9.24 -33.23
C PHE A 216 -1.65 -8.70 -34.28
N THR A 217 -1.88 -7.38 -34.34
CA THR A 217 -2.82 -6.84 -35.32
C THR A 217 -2.28 -6.91 -36.74
N SER A 218 -3.10 -7.39 -37.66
CA SER A 218 -2.85 -7.37 -39.13
C SER A 218 -3.64 -6.25 -39.83
N ALA A 219 -4.47 -5.50 -39.07
CA ALA A 219 -5.31 -4.41 -39.55
C ALA A 219 -4.70 -3.03 -39.24
N SER A 220 -5.38 -1.97 -39.64
CA SER A 220 -5.03 -0.58 -39.32
C SER A 220 -5.52 -0.16 -37.91
N GLU A 221 -6.23 -1.03 -37.20
CA GLU A 221 -6.83 -0.74 -35.89
C GLU A 221 -6.66 -1.94 -34.95
N ILE A 222 -6.23 -1.68 -33.73
CA ILE A 222 -6.10 -2.68 -32.67
C ILE A 222 -7.49 -2.99 -32.15
N THR A 223 -7.87 -4.27 -32.18
CA THR A 223 -9.18 -4.76 -31.75
C THR A 223 -9.09 -5.40 -30.37
N ILE A 224 -10.26 -5.67 -29.77
CA ILE A 224 -10.33 -6.42 -28.50
C ILE A 224 -9.71 -7.80 -28.62
N SER A 225 -9.84 -8.48 -29.78
CA SER A 225 -9.22 -9.78 -30.02
C SER A 225 -7.68 -9.73 -30.01
N ASP A 226 -7.08 -8.64 -30.51
CA ASP A 226 -5.62 -8.45 -30.45
C ASP A 226 -5.15 -8.29 -29.01
N VAL A 227 -5.94 -7.61 -28.17
CA VAL A 227 -5.65 -7.46 -26.74
C VAL A 227 -5.75 -8.81 -26.02
N GLU A 228 -6.78 -9.62 -26.32
CA GLU A 228 -6.94 -10.97 -25.78
C GLU A 228 -5.73 -11.87 -26.11
N HIS A 229 -5.26 -11.82 -27.34
CA HIS A 229 -4.08 -12.56 -27.74
C HIS A 229 -2.81 -12.05 -27.03
N ALA A 230 -2.68 -10.74 -26.83
CA ALA A 230 -1.52 -10.12 -26.18
C ALA A 230 -1.44 -10.48 -24.67
N VAL A 231 -2.57 -10.63 -24.02
CA VAL A 231 -2.63 -10.93 -22.56
C VAL A 231 -2.62 -12.44 -22.30
N GLY A 232 -2.98 -13.27 -23.32
CA GLY A 232 -3.08 -14.73 -23.17
C GLY A 232 -4.29 -15.22 -22.39
N GLU A 233 -5.24 -14.34 -22.11
CA GLU A 233 -6.51 -14.62 -21.41
C GLU A 233 -7.67 -14.14 -22.26
N LYS A 234 -8.81 -14.86 -22.25
CA LYS A 234 -10.05 -14.30 -22.77
C LYS A 234 -10.38 -13.07 -21.91
N VAL A 235 -10.36 -11.91 -22.52
CA VAL A 235 -10.98 -10.72 -21.94
C VAL A 235 -12.47 -11.03 -21.92
N ALA A 236 -12.95 -11.54 -20.77
CA ALA A 236 -14.40 -11.61 -20.56
C ALA A 236 -14.94 -10.22 -20.91
N SER A 237 -16.00 -10.18 -21.71
CA SER A 237 -16.58 -8.94 -22.22
C SER A 237 -16.89 -7.98 -21.05
N TYR A 238 -15.87 -7.25 -20.64
CA TYR A 238 -15.99 -6.14 -19.70
C TYR A 238 -16.68 -5.02 -20.47
N ASP A 239 -18.00 -5.08 -20.42
CA ASP A 239 -18.81 -3.97 -20.80
C ASP A 239 -18.47 -2.81 -19.87
N ASN A 240 -17.79 -1.81 -20.43
CA ASN A 240 -17.58 -0.46 -19.91
C ASN A 240 -17.96 -0.26 -18.44
N LYS A 241 -17.06 -0.50 -17.48
CA LYS A 241 -17.11 0.21 -16.18
C LYS A 241 -16.18 -0.45 -15.16
N GLY A 242 -15.06 0.18 -14.84
CA GLY A 242 -14.40 0.03 -13.55
C GLY A 242 -15.41 0.20 -12.38
N ASP A 243 -16.44 1.00 -12.56
CA ASP A 243 -17.58 1.13 -11.65
C ASP A 243 -18.32 -0.19 -11.44
N THR A 244 -18.53 -1.03 -12.49
CA THR A 244 -19.25 -2.30 -12.37
C THR A 244 -18.55 -3.32 -11.47
N PHE A 245 -17.23 -3.42 -11.53
CA PHE A 245 -16.48 -4.32 -10.64
C PHE A 245 -16.54 -3.85 -9.17
N TYR A 246 -16.39 -2.55 -8.93
CA TYR A 246 -16.56 -1.97 -7.59
C TYR A 246 -17.98 -2.15 -7.08
N ASP A 247 -18.98 -2.05 -7.95
CA ASP A 247 -20.39 -2.31 -7.60
C ASP A 247 -20.62 -3.78 -7.26
N LEU A 248 -20.05 -4.71 -8.01
CA LEU A 248 -20.13 -6.16 -7.71
C LEU A 248 -19.49 -6.51 -6.37
N ILE A 249 -18.28 -5.99 -6.11
CA ILE A 249 -17.60 -6.17 -4.82
C ILE A 249 -18.38 -5.50 -3.69
N SER A 250 -18.97 -4.34 -3.93
CA SER A 250 -19.81 -3.65 -2.95
C SER A 250 -21.09 -4.43 -2.67
N ALA A 251 -21.73 -4.98 -3.70
CA ALA A 251 -22.91 -5.82 -3.58
C ALA A 251 -22.58 -7.11 -2.81
N PHE A 252 -21.48 -7.78 -3.14
CA PHE A 252 -20.98 -8.94 -2.41
C PHE A 252 -20.79 -8.62 -0.91
N HIS A 253 -20.05 -7.54 -0.61
CA HIS A 253 -19.80 -7.13 0.77
C HIS A 253 -21.08 -6.84 1.54
N LYS A 254 -22.01 -6.10 0.92
CA LYS A 254 -23.30 -5.75 1.53
C LYS A 254 -24.19 -6.97 1.74
N SER A 255 -24.15 -7.96 0.84
CA SER A 255 -24.87 -9.24 0.99
C SER A 255 -24.34 -10.03 2.18
N VAL A 256 -23.01 -10.16 2.32
CA VAL A 256 -22.40 -10.82 3.49
C VAL A 256 -22.72 -10.08 4.78
N ARG A 257 -22.62 -8.76 4.79
CA ARG A 257 -23.00 -7.91 5.94
C ARG A 257 -24.49 -8.03 6.27
N GLY A 258 -25.34 -8.09 5.26
CA GLY A 258 -26.78 -8.24 5.36
C GLY A 258 -27.25 -9.64 5.72
N SER A 259 -26.33 -10.61 5.85
CA SER A 259 -26.61 -12.02 6.19
C SER A 259 -27.42 -12.76 5.12
N ASP A 260 -27.18 -12.42 3.85
CA ASP A 260 -27.76 -13.12 2.69
C ASP A 260 -26.66 -13.95 2.00
N PRO A 261 -26.57 -15.28 2.29
CA PRO A 261 -25.56 -16.15 1.71
C PRO A 261 -25.79 -16.40 0.22
N ASP A 262 -27.05 -16.42 -0.24
CA ASP A 262 -27.39 -16.72 -1.63
C ASP A 262 -26.99 -15.55 -2.53
N ALA A 263 -27.32 -14.32 -2.13
CA ALA A 263 -26.86 -13.12 -2.81
C ALA A 263 -25.33 -12.99 -2.78
N ALA A 264 -24.67 -13.33 -1.67
CA ALA A 264 -23.22 -13.34 -1.59
C ALA A 264 -22.59 -14.30 -2.61
N LEU A 265 -23.10 -15.53 -2.71
CA LEU A 265 -22.64 -16.53 -3.70
C LEU A 265 -22.91 -16.05 -5.12
N TYR A 266 -24.07 -15.47 -5.38
CA TYR A 266 -24.42 -14.94 -6.70
C TYR A 266 -23.47 -13.83 -7.16
N TRP A 267 -23.21 -12.83 -6.30
CA TRP A 267 -22.28 -11.75 -6.62
C TRP A 267 -20.84 -12.23 -6.76
N TYR A 268 -20.43 -13.21 -5.94
CA TYR A 268 -19.12 -13.85 -6.10
C TYR A 268 -19.01 -14.57 -7.46
N ALA A 269 -20.00 -15.36 -7.84
CA ALA A 269 -20.02 -16.03 -9.14
C ALA A 269 -19.99 -15.01 -10.30
N ARG A 270 -20.75 -13.90 -10.19
CA ARG A 270 -20.72 -12.80 -11.17
C ARG A 270 -19.35 -12.13 -11.30
N ILE A 271 -18.61 -12.01 -10.17
CA ILE A 271 -17.22 -11.51 -10.18
C ILE A 271 -16.31 -12.47 -10.95
N LEU A 272 -16.40 -13.78 -10.70
CA LEU A 272 -15.61 -14.79 -11.38
C LEU A 272 -15.95 -14.90 -12.87
N ASP A 273 -17.24 -14.90 -13.23
CA ASP A 273 -17.72 -14.95 -14.61
C ASP A 273 -17.24 -13.73 -15.42
N GLY A 274 -17.16 -12.57 -14.75
CA GLY A 274 -16.56 -11.36 -15.29
C GLY A 274 -15.04 -11.33 -15.33
N GLY A 275 -14.33 -12.43 -15.03
CA GLY A 275 -12.87 -12.51 -15.02
C GLY A 275 -12.21 -11.89 -13.79
N GLY A 276 -12.97 -11.61 -12.74
CA GLY A 276 -12.45 -11.05 -11.49
C GLY A 276 -11.66 -12.08 -10.68
N ASP A 277 -10.62 -11.60 -9.97
CA ASP A 277 -9.76 -12.45 -9.14
C ASP A 277 -10.47 -12.92 -7.86
N ALA A 278 -10.57 -14.24 -7.65
CA ALA A 278 -11.12 -14.84 -6.44
C ALA A 278 -10.37 -14.39 -5.17
N LEU A 279 -9.07 -14.16 -5.26
CA LEU A 279 -8.27 -13.66 -4.12
C LEU A 279 -8.62 -12.21 -3.76
N TYR A 280 -9.12 -11.41 -4.69
CA TYR A 280 -9.65 -10.09 -4.36
C TYR A 280 -10.88 -10.21 -3.45
N VAL A 281 -11.77 -11.17 -3.74
CA VAL A 281 -12.93 -11.49 -2.88
C VAL A 281 -12.47 -12.04 -1.54
N GLY A 282 -11.44 -12.91 -1.53
CA GLY A 282 -10.82 -13.42 -0.30
C GLY A 282 -10.29 -12.30 0.60
N ARG A 283 -9.60 -11.30 0.04
CA ARG A 283 -9.17 -10.08 0.78
C ARG A 283 -10.35 -9.32 1.36
N ARG A 284 -11.45 -9.21 0.62
CA ARG A 284 -12.64 -8.54 1.10
C ARG A 284 -13.31 -9.30 2.25
N LEU A 285 -13.29 -10.64 2.22
CA LEU A 285 -13.80 -11.47 3.32
C LEU A 285 -12.98 -11.29 4.60
N LEU A 286 -11.65 -11.15 4.52
CA LEU A 286 -10.81 -10.83 5.68
C LEU A 286 -11.19 -9.47 6.31
N ALA A 287 -11.47 -8.47 5.48
CA ALA A 287 -11.96 -7.18 5.96
C ALA A 287 -13.33 -7.33 6.66
N ILE A 288 -14.29 -8.02 6.03
CA ILE A 288 -15.62 -8.29 6.61
C ILE A 288 -15.52 -9.03 7.95
N ALA A 289 -14.65 -10.05 8.02
CA ALA A 289 -14.44 -10.82 9.24
C ALA A 289 -13.95 -9.96 10.40
N SER A 290 -13.15 -8.92 10.11
CA SER A 290 -12.65 -7.96 11.10
C SER A 290 -13.66 -6.85 11.42
N GLU A 291 -14.29 -6.27 10.40
CA GLU A 291 -15.09 -5.04 10.52
C GLU A 291 -16.55 -5.31 10.90
N ASP A 292 -17.16 -6.35 10.31
CA ASP A 292 -18.60 -6.62 10.41
C ASP A 292 -18.94 -7.78 11.35
N ILE A 293 -18.02 -8.74 11.55
CA ILE A 293 -18.21 -9.91 12.41
C ILE A 293 -17.46 -9.72 13.72
N GLY A 294 -16.18 -9.34 13.66
CA GLY A 294 -15.36 -9.03 14.82
C GLY A 294 -15.39 -10.12 15.89
N ASN A 295 -15.56 -9.72 17.14
CA ASN A 295 -15.61 -10.62 18.29
C ASN A 295 -16.96 -11.36 18.45
N ALA A 296 -17.95 -11.09 17.62
CA ALA A 296 -19.18 -11.87 17.69
C ALA A 296 -18.96 -13.32 17.23
N ASP A 297 -18.09 -13.54 16.23
CA ASP A 297 -17.59 -14.86 15.86
C ASP A 297 -16.13 -14.81 15.36
N PRO A 298 -15.14 -14.94 16.24
CA PRO A 298 -13.72 -14.89 15.87
C PRO A 298 -13.27 -15.97 14.89
N ARG A 299 -14.01 -17.06 14.73
CA ARG A 299 -13.70 -18.13 13.78
C ARG A 299 -13.82 -17.67 12.34
N ALA A 300 -14.60 -16.63 12.06
CA ALA A 300 -14.74 -16.08 10.71
C ALA A 300 -13.39 -15.65 10.13
N MET A 301 -12.54 -14.96 10.90
CA MET A 301 -11.20 -14.56 10.47
C MET A 301 -10.34 -15.79 10.13
N GLN A 302 -10.34 -16.80 11.00
CA GLN A 302 -9.55 -18.03 10.78
C GLN A 302 -10.02 -18.78 9.53
N LEU A 303 -11.33 -18.83 9.29
CA LEU A 303 -11.88 -19.50 8.12
C LEU A 303 -11.51 -18.80 6.82
N CYS A 304 -11.53 -17.44 6.83
CA CYS A 304 -11.10 -16.64 5.68
C CYS A 304 -9.60 -16.84 5.37
N ILE A 305 -8.74 -16.90 6.39
CA ILE A 305 -7.31 -17.20 6.22
C ILE A 305 -7.13 -18.62 5.64
N ASN A 306 -7.83 -19.60 6.18
CA ASN A 306 -7.75 -20.97 5.70
C ASN A 306 -8.24 -21.10 4.25
N ALA A 307 -9.30 -20.39 3.87
CA ALA A 307 -9.79 -20.37 2.49
C ALA A 307 -8.76 -19.74 1.53
N TRP A 308 -8.12 -18.65 1.95
CA TRP A 308 -7.02 -18.01 1.23
C TRP A 308 -5.84 -18.96 1.02
N ASP A 309 -5.38 -19.62 2.07
CA ASP A 309 -4.27 -20.58 2.01
C ASP A 309 -4.64 -21.82 1.18
N THR A 310 -5.89 -22.28 1.25
CA THR A 310 -6.40 -23.39 0.42
C THR A 310 -6.31 -23.01 -1.06
N PHE A 311 -6.77 -21.82 -1.45
CA PHE A 311 -6.69 -21.36 -2.83
C PHE A 311 -5.25 -21.39 -3.37
N HIS A 312 -4.28 -20.93 -2.59
CA HIS A 312 -2.87 -20.97 -2.99
C HIS A 312 -2.29 -22.38 -3.12
N ARG A 313 -2.82 -23.36 -2.39
CA ARG A 313 -2.32 -24.74 -2.39
C ARG A 313 -2.92 -25.58 -3.52
N VAL A 314 -4.21 -25.40 -3.81
CA VAL A 314 -4.94 -26.28 -4.74
C VAL A 314 -5.26 -25.60 -6.08
N GLY A 315 -5.03 -24.29 -6.18
CA GLY A 315 -5.32 -23.53 -7.39
C GLY A 315 -6.78 -23.09 -7.54
N PRO A 316 -7.13 -22.40 -8.66
CA PRO A 316 -8.47 -21.80 -8.83
C PRO A 316 -9.61 -22.81 -8.82
N ALA A 317 -9.49 -23.95 -9.49
CA ALA A 317 -10.58 -24.90 -9.69
C ALA A 317 -11.24 -25.40 -8.39
N GLU A 318 -10.45 -25.64 -7.36
CA GLU A 318 -10.90 -26.06 -6.03
C GLU A 318 -10.87 -24.92 -5.03
N GLY A 319 -9.93 -23.98 -5.17
CA GLY A 319 -9.73 -22.87 -4.25
C GLY A 319 -10.88 -21.87 -4.24
N GLU A 320 -11.54 -21.65 -5.37
CA GLU A 320 -12.75 -20.83 -5.47
C GLU A 320 -13.87 -21.33 -4.55
N ARG A 321 -14.01 -22.67 -4.41
CA ARG A 321 -15.01 -23.28 -3.50
C ARG A 321 -14.69 -23.02 -2.04
N ALA A 322 -13.41 -22.96 -1.66
CA ALA A 322 -13.00 -22.61 -0.31
C ALA A 322 -13.37 -21.17 0.05
N ILE A 323 -13.20 -20.24 -0.90
CA ILE A 323 -13.62 -18.84 -0.74
C ILE A 323 -15.15 -18.73 -0.67
N ALA A 324 -15.89 -19.49 -1.51
CA ALA A 324 -17.34 -19.59 -1.44
C ALA A 324 -17.83 -20.09 -0.07
N GLN A 325 -17.19 -21.14 0.48
CA GLN A 325 -17.50 -21.64 1.81
C GLN A 325 -17.30 -20.57 2.89
N ALA A 326 -16.20 -19.81 2.82
CA ALA A 326 -15.93 -18.73 3.74
C ALA A 326 -16.97 -17.61 3.61
N ALA A 327 -17.41 -17.29 2.38
CA ALA A 327 -18.45 -16.28 2.13
C ALA A 327 -19.78 -16.67 2.78
N VAL A 328 -20.23 -17.92 2.61
CA VAL A 328 -21.46 -18.43 3.24
C VAL A 328 -21.35 -18.37 4.76
N TYR A 329 -20.21 -18.83 5.31
CA TYR A 329 -20.00 -18.78 6.75
C TYR A 329 -20.06 -17.34 7.27
N CYS A 330 -19.34 -16.41 6.64
CA CYS A 330 -19.33 -15.02 7.02
C CYS A 330 -20.71 -14.35 6.87
N ALA A 331 -21.50 -14.74 5.88
CA ALA A 331 -22.87 -14.26 5.73
C ALA A 331 -23.75 -14.68 6.91
N LEU A 332 -23.62 -15.91 7.39
CA LEU A 332 -24.46 -16.45 8.49
C LEU A 332 -23.88 -16.24 9.89
N ALA A 333 -22.62 -15.83 10.01
CA ALA A 333 -21.98 -15.52 11.29
C ALA A 333 -22.68 -14.34 12.00
N ALA A 334 -22.67 -14.36 13.33
CA ALA A 334 -23.14 -13.25 14.13
C ALA A 334 -22.33 -11.98 13.82
N LYS A 335 -23.03 -10.85 13.67
CA LYS A 335 -22.41 -9.57 13.24
C LYS A 335 -22.13 -8.65 14.43
N SER A 336 -20.92 -8.07 14.45
CA SER A 336 -20.55 -6.98 15.35
C SER A 336 -19.48 -6.10 14.73
N ASN A 337 -19.70 -4.80 14.71
CA ASN A 337 -18.72 -3.78 14.37
C ASN A 337 -18.14 -3.08 15.61
N ALA A 338 -18.37 -3.62 16.82
CA ALA A 338 -18.00 -2.94 18.06
C ALA A 338 -16.49 -2.68 18.17
N VAL A 339 -15.64 -3.63 17.73
CA VAL A 339 -14.18 -3.45 17.71
C VAL A 339 -13.77 -2.39 16.68
N TYR A 340 -14.36 -2.42 15.49
CA TYR A 340 -14.09 -1.44 14.42
C TYR A 340 -14.41 -0.01 14.89
N MET A 341 -15.58 0.20 15.47
CA MET A 341 -15.99 1.50 16.02
C MET A 341 -15.07 1.94 17.14
N ALA A 342 -14.80 1.06 18.11
CA ALA A 342 -13.91 1.34 19.25
C ALA A 342 -12.51 1.74 18.79
N PHE A 343 -11.94 1.06 17.81
CA PHE A 343 -10.60 1.37 17.31
C PHE A 343 -10.56 2.70 16.55
N ASN A 344 -11.58 3.01 15.76
CA ASN A 344 -11.68 4.31 15.09
C ASN A 344 -11.80 5.47 16.10
N GLU A 345 -12.59 5.29 17.15
CA GLU A 345 -12.70 6.26 18.23
C GLU A 345 -11.36 6.39 19.00
N ALA A 346 -10.69 5.27 19.32
CA ALA A 346 -9.37 5.27 19.92
C ALA A 346 -8.34 6.04 19.10
N LYS A 347 -8.32 5.85 17.76
CA LYS A 347 -7.44 6.60 16.85
C LYS A 347 -7.74 8.10 16.85
N ALA A 348 -9.01 8.47 16.88
CA ALA A 348 -9.42 9.87 16.94
C ALA A 348 -9.04 10.52 18.26
N LEU A 349 -9.25 9.81 19.38
CA LEU A 349 -8.87 10.25 20.71
C LEU A 349 -7.35 10.40 20.84
N ALA A 350 -6.57 9.41 20.42
CA ALA A 350 -5.10 9.44 20.47
C ALA A 350 -4.49 10.63 19.70
N ARG A 351 -5.10 11.03 18.58
CA ARG A 351 -4.68 12.22 17.82
C ARG A 351 -4.91 13.53 18.61
N LYS A 352 -5.96 13.58 19.43
CA LYS A 352 -6.31 14.76 20.23
C LYS A 352 -5.51 14.85 21.52
N THR A 353 -4.96 13.75 22.00
CA THR A 353 -4.29 13.61 23.30
C THR A 353 -2.88 13.03 23.15
N SER A 354 -2.19 13.38 22.06
CA SER A 354 -0.85 12.87 21.75
C SER A 354 0.23 13.28 22.77
N ASP A 355 -0.02 14.30 23.54
CA ASP A 355 0.83 14.85 24.60
C ASP A 355 0.50 14.30 26.02
N ALA A 356 -0.59 13.55 26.15
CA ALA A 356 -0.97 12.97 27.44
C ALA A 356 0.08 11.96 27.95
N PRO A 357 0.63 12.12 29.14
CA PRO A 357 1.70 11.28 29.63
C PRO A 357 1.19 9.88 30.00
N VAL A 358 2.02 8.86 29.78
CA VAL A 358 1.75 7.52 30.31
C VAL A 358 1.81 7.59 31.84
N PRO A 359 0.80 7.06 32.58
CA PRO A 359 0.80 7.02 34.03
C PRO A 359 2.06 6.38 34.61
N MET A 360 2.57 6.90 35.71
CA MET A 360 3.86 6.47 36.29
C MET A 360 3.88 4.99 36.65
N HIS A 361 2.80 4.44 37.17
CA HIS A 361 2.68 3.02 37.56
C HIS A 361 2.72 2.08 36.32
N LEU A 362 2.42 2.57 35.11
CA LEU A 362 2.49 1.78 33.86
C LEU A 362 3.84 1.86 33.17
N ARG A 363 4.77 2.72 33.63
CA ARG A 363 6.09 2.86 33.04
C ARG A 363 7.02 1.78 33.53
N ASN A 364 7.79 1.19 32.61
CA ASN A 364 8.84 0.25 32.99
C ASN A 364 10.02 0.97 33.65
N ALA A 365 10.62 0.34 34.67
CA ALA A 365 11.78 0.86 35.41
C ALA A 365 13.00 -0.10 35.31
N PRO A 366 13.62 -0.27 34.13
CA PRO A 366 14.75 -1.20 33.94
C PRO A 366 16.04 -0.74 34.62
N THR A 367 16.16 0.53 34.98
CA THR A 367 17.33 1.11 35.65
C THR A 367 17.00 1.63 37.05
N SER A 368 18.01 1.74 37.94
CA SER A 368 17.85 2.33 39.28
C SER A 368 17.34 3.77 39.17
N LEU A 369 17.92 4.57 38.27
CA LEU A 369 17.48 5.95 38.05
C LEU A 369 15.97 6.03 37.70
N MET A 370 15.44 5.14 36.87
CA MET A 370 14.01 5.13 36.55
C MET A 370 13.16 4.76 37.74
N LYS A 371 13.63 3.86 38.61
CA LYS A 371 12.96 3.55 39.89
C LYS A 371 12.94 4.74 40.81
N ASP A 372 14.09 5.45 40.93
CA ASP A 372 14.19 6.65 41.74
C ASP A 372 13.30 7.79 41.23
N LEU A 373 13.01 7.80 39.94
CA LEU A 373 12.03 8.70 39.32
C LEU A 373 10.57 8.25 39.44
N GLY A 374 10.29 7.15 40.17
CA GLY A 374 8.93 6.66 40.46
C GLY A 374 8.30 5.85 39.30
N HIS A 375 9.08 5.39 38.31
CA HIS A 375 8.56 4.54 37.26
C HIS A 375 8.15 3.17 37.83
N GLY A 376 6.92 2.74 37.56
CA GLY A 376 6.35 1.48 38.00
C GLY A 376 5.89 1.51 39.48
N ASP A 377 6.00 2.68 40.14
CA ASP A 377 5.59 2.78 41.55
C ASP A 377 4.08 2.57 41.73
N GLY A 378 3.74 1.70 42.67
CA GLY A 378 2.36 1.32 42.93
C GLY A 378 1.70 0.46 41.85
N TYR A 379 2.45 -0.13 40.91
CA TYR A 379 1.88 -1.07 39.91
C TYR A 379 1.33 -2.31 40.63
N ARG A 380 0.07 -2.64 40.36
CA ARG A 380 -0.61 -3.83 40.87
C ARG A 380 -0.63 -4.93 39.81
N TYR A 381 0.10 -6.03 40.08
CA TYR A 381 0.15 -7.15 39.16
C TYR A 381 -1.15 -7.97 39.22
N ALA A 382 -1.97 -7.89 38.18
CA ALA A 382 -3.33 -8.44 38.15
C ALA A 382 -3.42 -9.92 38.52
N HIS A 383 -2.41 -10.75 38.19
CA HIS A 383 -2.40 -12.17 38.58
C HIS A 383 -2.30 -12.43 40.10
N ASN A 384 -1.86 -11.45 40.89
CA ASN A 384 -1.82 -11.54 42.33
C ASN A 384 -3.13 -11.09 42.97
N GLU A 385 -4.05 -10.55 42.20
CA GLU A 385 -5.33 -10.01 42.68
C GLU A 385 -6.47 -11.06 42.50
N PRO A 386 -7.52 -10.96 43.29
CA PRO A 386 -8.72 -11.79 43.11
C PRO A 386 -9.28 -11.69 41.68
N ASN A 387 -9.67 -12.81 41.12
CA ASN A 387 -10.14 -12.90 39.73
C ASN A 387 -9.10 -12.48 38.67
N ALA A 388 -7.80 -12.43 39.02
CA ALA A 388 -6.72 -11.89 38.17
C ALA A 388 -7.08 -10.49 37.65
N PHE A 389 -7.66 -9.63 38.49
CA PHE A 389 -8.15 -8.31 38.11
C PHE A 389 -7.86 -7.28 39.22
N ALA A 390 -7.07 -6.27 38.92
CA ALA A 390 -6.75 -5.18 39.83
C ALA A 390 -7.91 -4.17 39.90
N ALA A 391 -8.93 -4.49 40.65
CA ALA A 391 -10.12 -3.67 40.75
C ALA A 391 -9.81 -2.23 41.25
N GLY A 392 -10.41 -1.24 40.60
CA GLY A 392 -10.21 0.18 40.88
C GLY A 392 -8.95 0.79 40.33
N GLU A 393 -8.18 0.03 39.49
CA GLU A 393 -7.00 0.53 38.80
C GLU A 393 -7.39 1.21 37.47
N SER A 394 -6.74 2.33 37.13
CA SER A 394 -6.87 3.01 35.85
C SER A 394 -5.64 2.77 34.98
N TYR A 395 -5.87 2.49 33.70
CA TYR A 395 -4.84 2.28 32.70
C TYR A 395 -4.80 3.42 31.67
N PHE A 396 -5.65 4.43 31.84
CA PHE A 396 -5.64 5.64 31.02
C PHE A 396 -4.81 6.76 31.67
N PRO A 397 -4.35 7.74 30.89
CA PRO A 397 -3.92 9.01 31.44
C PRO A 397 -5.02 9.62 32.35
N GLU A 398 -4.62 10.35 33.36
CA GLU A 398 -5.53 10.92 34.37
C GLU A 398 -6.69 11.73 33.75
N SER A 399 -6.41 12.46 32.67
CA SER A 399 -7.41 13.22 31.91
C SER A 399 -8.43 12.37 31.15
N LEU A 400 -8.24 11.05 31.08
CA LEU A 400 -9.04 10.11 30.27
C LEU A 400 -9.59 8.93 31.07
N THR A 401 -9.57 8.99 32.39
CA THR A 401 -9.96 7.87 33.28
C THR A 401 -11.37 7.33 33.05
N ASP A 402 -12.30 8.18 32.64
CA ASP A 402 -13.70 7.80 32.39
C ASP A 402 -13.95 7.36 30.94
N THR A 403 -12.90 7.18 30.13
CA THR A 403 -13.04 6.84 28.73
C THR A 403 -13.52 5.40 28.54
N ARG A 404 -14.55 5.22 27.73
CA ARG A 404 -15.10 3.92 27.35
C ARG A 404 -15.21 3.82 25.84
N LEU A 405 -14.36 3.02 25.21
CA LEU A 405 -14.29 2.86 23.77
C LEU A 405 -15.02 1.60 23.28
N TYR A 406 -14.67 0.42 23.81
CA TYR A 406 -15.23 -0.85 23.38
C TYR A 406 -16.57 -1.12 24.08
N ASN A 407 -17.64 -1.24 23.30
CA ASN A 407 -18.99 -1.54 23.78
C ASN A 407 -19.49 -2.82 23.09
N PRO A 408 -19.28 -4.01 23.69
CA PRO A 408 -19.75 -5.27 23.13
C PRO A 408 -21.26 -5.33 23.02
N ASN A 409 -21.75 -5.96 21.94
CA ASN A 409 -23.20 -6.17 21.74
C ASN A 409 -23.65 -7.52 22.35
N GLU A 410 -24.93 -7.89 22.13
CA GLU A 410 -25.51 -9.13 22.68
C GLU A 410 -25.59 -10.26 21.63
N ARG A 411 -24.71 -10.24 20.61
CA ARG A 411 -24.69 -11.22 19.54
C ARG A 411 -23.46 -12.11 19.62
N GLY A 412 -23.62 -13.40 19.37
CA GLY A 412 -22.55 -14.39 19.36
C GLY A 412 -21.73 -14.39 20.65
N LEU A 413 -20.39 -14.46 20.52
CA LEU A 413 -19.47 -14.46 21.66
C LEU A 413 -19.47 -13.11 22.41
N GLU A 414 -19.81 -11.99 21.78
CA GLU A 414 -19.82 -10.69 22.45
C GLU A 414 -20.81 -10.62 23.62
N LYS A 415 -21.87 -11.44 23.62
CA LYS A 415 -22.76 -11.57 24.79
C LYS A 415 -21.99 -12.01 26.05
N ALA A 416 -21.09 -12.98 25.90
CA ALA A 416 -20.26 -13.44 27.03
C ALA A 416 -19.19 -12.40 27.42
N LEU A 417 -18.61 -11.69 26.42
CA LEU A 417 -17.67 -10.60 26.66
C LEU A 417 -18.33 -9.42 27.39
N LYS A 418 -19.57 -9.09 27.03
CA LYS A 418 -20.36 -8.07 27.73
C LYS A 418 -20.59 -8.46 29.19
N ALA A 419 -21.07 -9.67 29.43
CA ALA A 419 -21.28 -10.16 30.81
C ALA A 419 -19.99 -10.15 31.64
N LYS A 420 -18.85 -10.56 31.04
CA LYS A 420 -17.53 -10.47 31.68
C LYS A 420 -17.16 -9.03 32.01
N ARG A 421 -17.37 -8.09 31.09
CA ARG A 421 -17.09 -6.67 31.29
C ARG A 421 -17.96 -6.08 32.41
N ASP A 422 -19.27 -6.33 32.38
CA ASP A 422 -20.21 -5.87 33.40
C ASP A 422 -19.82 -6.40 34.80
N PHE A 423 -19.35 -7.66 34.87
CA PHE A 423 -18.80 -8.22 36.12
C PHE A 423 -17.57 -7.46 36.60
N LEU A 424 -16.58 -7.18 35.71
CA LEU A 424 -15.37 -6.42 36.06
C LEU A 424 -15.71 -4.98 36.48
N ASP A 425 -16.63 -4.34 35.78
CA ASP A 425 -17.13 -3.00 36.15
C ASP A 425 -17.77 -3.01 37.56
N SER A 426 -18.48 -4.08 37.92
CA SER A 426 -19.04 -4.25 39.28
C SER A 426 -17.95 -4.40 40.36
N LEU A 427 -16.82 -5.03 40.02
CA LEU A 427 -15.67 -5.11 40.92
C LEU A 427 -14.99 -3.75 41.09
N ASN A 428 -14.83 -2.99 40.00
CA ASN A 428 -14.31 -1.62 40.04
C ASN A 428 -15.17 -0.72 40.94
N ALA A 429 -16.50 -0.79 40.81
CA ALA A 429 -17.42 0.02 41.61
C ALA A 429 -17.33 -0.26 43.10
N ARG A 430 -17.04 -1.52 43.49
CA ARG A 430 -16.92 -1.96 44.88
C ARG A 430 -15.52 -1.81 45.46
N SER A 431 -14.53 -1.48 44.63
CA SER A 431 -13.14 -1.35 45.09
C SER A 431 -12.96 -0.15 45.98
N ASN A 432 -12.22 -0.33 47.08
CA ASN A 432 -11.77 0.77 47.96
C ASN A 432 -10.57 1.51 47.34
N ASN A 433 -9.86 0.87 46.39
CA ASN A 433 -8.81 1.50 45.63
C ASN A 433 -9.45 2.17 44.41
N LYS A 434 -9.37 3.48 44.32
CA LYS A 434 -9.77 4.25 43.15
C LYS A 434 -8.58 5.06 42.67
N ARG A 435 -8.04 4.69 41.52
CA ARG A 435 -6.95 5.41 40.88
C ARG A 435 -7.43 5.91 39.53
#